data_3f211176df426c1b035e855ec2f76f03
#
_entry.id   3f211176df426c1b035e855ec2f76f03
#
_cell.length_a   1.000
_cell.length_b   1.000
_cell.length_c   1.000
_cell.angle_alpha   90.00
_cell.angle_beta   90.00
_cell.angle_gamma   90.00
#
_symmetry.space_group_name_H-M   'P 1'
#
loop_
_entity.id
_entity.type
_entity.pdbx_description
1 polymer ?
#
loop_
_entity_poly.entity_id
_entity_poly.type
_entity_poly.pdbx_seq_one_letter_code
_entity_poly.pdbx_strand_id
1 'polypeptide(L)'
;MAIQFGGSAVNTISFNGNDVFAVVFNGAIVFCKGIASNSEFITVNDTKITENVIYDTEHTYTNPLETVTSLKSKLTPPNATLHIYDTNGSEVSDSSIVGTKFTVSCVVNGATVESKTFIQKGDLNSDGSVDSTDSQIIIDHSNGTAIITDTDILNAMDVNDDEEINYKDRGAIINFINRLES
;
A
#
# COMPACT_ATOMS: atom_id res chain seq x y z
N MET A 1 -11.90 -0.58 36.67
CA MET A 1 -10.49 -0.75 37.05
C MET A 1 -9.77 0.53 36.63
N ALA A 2 -9.19 1.28 37.56
CA ALA A 2 -8.49 2.52 37.22
C ALA A 2 -7.04 2.17 36.92
N ILE A 3 -6.57 2.55 35.73
CA ILE A 3 -5.15 2.45 35.37
C ILE A 3 -4.50 3.72 35.89
N GLN A 4 -3.61 3.61 36.88
CA GLN A 4 -2.83 4.72 37.39
C GLN A 4 -1.47 4.75 36.66
N PHE A 5 -1.20 5.85 36.01
CA PHE A 5 0.12 6.15 35.42
C PHE A 5 0.91 6.96 36.45
N GLY A 6 1.69 6.31 37.28
CA GLY A 6 2.68 6.99 38.14
C GLY A 6 3.99 7.08 37.38
N GLY A 7 4.42 8.25 37.03
CA GLY A 7 5.78 8.74 36.62
C GLY A 7 6.79 7.87 35.91
N SER A 8 6.46 6.65 35.53
CA SER A 8 7.35 5.71 34.82
C SER A 8 6.83 5.45 33.41
N ALA A 9 7.73 5.35 32.47
CA ALA A 9 7.41 5.00 31.10
C ALA A 9 6.73 3.63 31.06
N VAL A 10 5.50 3.57 30.55
CA VAL A 10 4.77 2.31 30.30
C VAL A 10 5.17 1.85 28.90
N ASN A 11 5.96 0.79 28.81
CA ASN A 11 6.46 0.28 27.53
C ASN A 11 5.48 -0.69 26.85
N THR A 12 4.55 -1.26 27.59
CA THR A 12 3.55 -2.19 27.06
C THR A 12 2.31 -2.23 27.94
N ILE A 13 1.15 -2.17 27.34
CA ILE A 13 -0.15 -2.41 27.98
C ILE A 13 -0.79 -3.60 27.30
N SER A 14 -1.08 -4.66 28.06
CA SER A 14 -1.79 -5.84 27.54
C SER A 14 -3.08 -6.06 28.32
N PHE A 15 -4.14 -6.46 27.66
CA PHE A 15 -5.38 -6.94 28.27
C PHE A 15 -5.65 -8.38 27.82
N ASN A 16 -5.73 -9.29 28.80
CA ASN A 16 -5.99 -10.72 28.58
C ASN A 16 -5.01 -11.38 27.58
N GLY A 17 -3.74 -10.96 27.62
CA GLY A 17 -2.71 -11.47 26.69
C GLY A 17 -2.72 -10.88 25.30
N ASN A 18 -3.68 -9.99 25.00
CA ASN A 18 -3.71 -9.26 23.75
C ASN A 18 -3.09 -7.87 23.94
N ASP A 19 -2.32 -7.44 22.96
CA ASP A 19 -1.73 -6.11 22.95
C ASP A 19 -2.81 -5.05 22.70
N VAL A 20 -2.70 -3.90 23.37
CA VAL A 20 -3.59 -2.76 23.18
C VAL A 20 -3.02 -1.84 22.11
N PHE A 21 -3.79 -1.58 21.06
CA PHE A 21 -3.34 -0.75 19.93
C PHE A 21 -3.28 0.73 20.23
N ALA A 22 -4.22 1.22 21.00
CA ALA A 22 -4.24 2.62 21.40
C ALA A 22 -4.89 2.77 22.79
N VAL A 23 -4.35 3.68 23.59
CA VAL A 23 -5.00 4.16 24.81
C VAL A 23 -5.40 5.61 24.55
N VAL A 24 -6.70 5.87 24.57
CA VAL A 24 -7.25 7.21 24.43
C VAL A 24 -7.54 7.77 25.81
N PHE A 25 -6.99 8.94 26.10
CA PHE A 25 -7.26 9.69 27.33
C PHE A 25 -7.74 11.10 26.97
N ASN A 26 -8.94 11.49 27.44
CA ASN A 26 -9.61 12.75 27.12
C ASN A 26 -9.71 13.04 25.60
N GLY A 27 -9.97 12.00 24.79
CA GLY A 27 -10.06 12.15 23.33
C GLY A 27 -8.72 12.28 22.61
N ALA A 28 -7.60 12.32 23.33
CA ALA A 28 -6.26 12.27 22.75
C ALA A 28 -5.67 10.86 22.84
N ILE A 29 -5.06 10.39 21.77
CA ILE A 29 -4.30 9.14 21.78
C ILE A 29 -3.03 9.39 22.60
N VAL A 30 -2.95 8.79 23.80
CA VAL A 30 -1.80 8.93 24.70
C VAL A 30 -0.77 7.81 24.54
N PHE A 31 -1.17 6.70 23.95
CA PHE A 31 -0.31 5.58 23.63
C PHE A 31 -0.84 4.92 22.36
N CYS A 32 -0.06 4.98 21.31
CA CYS A 32 -0.14 4.05 20.20
C CYS A 32 1.03 3.10 20.38
N LYS A 33 0.79 1.80 20.54
CA LYS A 33 1.79 0.85 20.14
C LYS A 33 2.07 1.20 18.68
N GLY A 34 3.28 1.71 18.39
CA GLY A 34 3.73 1.73 17.01
C GLY A 34 3.41 0.35 16.49
N ILE A 35 2.59 0.25 15.45
CA ILE A 35 2.20 -1.03 14.90
C ILE A 35 3.54 -1.69 14.63
N ALA A 36 3.87 -2.68 15.45
CA ALA A 36 5.14 -3.37 15.34
C ALA A 36 5.24 -3.83 13.88
N SER A 37 6.44 -4.01 13.40
CA SER A 37 6.81 -4.44 12.06
C SER A 37 6.05 -5.66 11.49
N ASN A 38 5.14 -6.24 12.23
CA ASN A 38 4.06 -7.09 11.76
C ASN A 38 2.85 -6.19 11.62
N SER A 39 2.75 -5.53 10.49
CA SER A 39 1.62 -4.77 10.05
C SER A 39 0.32 -5.48 10.42
N GLU A 40 -0.51 -4.79 11.18
CA GLU A 40 -1.85 -5.29 11.53
C GLU A 40 -2.90 -4.97 10.46
N PHE A 41 -2.47 -4.53 9.29
CA PHE A 41 -3.28 -4.72 8.11
C PHE A 41 -3.51 -6.23 8.00
N ILE A 42 -4.72 -6.69 8.29
CA ILE A 42 -5.08 -8.09 8.15
C ILE A 42 -5.05 -8.39 6.66
N THR A 43 -4.01 -9.07 6.22
CA THR A 43 -3.92 -9.55 4.85
C THR A 43 -4.85 -10.74 4.70
N VAL A 44 -5.92 -10.55 3.99
CA VAL A 44 -6.72 -11.66 3.47
C VAL A 44 -6.30 -11.83 2.02
N ASN A 45 -5.49 -12.86 1.76
CA ASN A 45 -5.02 -13.32 0.45
C ASN A 45 -4.12 -12.34 -0.34
N ASP A 46 -2.88 -12.77 -0.56
CA ASP A 46 -1.93 -12.37 -1.63
C ASP A 46 -1.42 -10.91 -1.67
N THR A 47 -1.75 -10.05 -0.70
CA THR A 47 -1.12 -8.72 -0.60
C THR A 47 0.17 -8.82 0.20
N LYS A 48 1.31 -8.51 -0.42
CA LYS A 48 2.59 -8.43 0.28
C LYS A 48 2.71 -7.10 0.99
N ILE A 49 2.85 -7.11 2.31
CA ILE A 49 3.04 -5.91 3.11
C ILE A 49 4.43 -5.93 3.75
N THR A 50 5.14 -4.82 3.60
CA THR A 50 6.40 -4.54 4.30
C THR A 50 6.18 -3.44 5.33
N GLU A 51 7.25 -3.01 6.02
CA GLU A 51 7.18 -1.93 7.01
C GLU A 51 6.53 -0.65 6.44
N ASN A 52 6.84 -0.28 5.20
CA ASN A 52 6.41 0.98 4.60
C ASN A 52 5.57 0.84 3.33
N VAL A 53 5.43 -0.36 2.76
CA VAL A 53 4.87 -0.57 1.42
C VAL A 53 3.84 -1.69 1.43
N ILE A 54 2.76 -1.47 0.70
CA ILE A 54 1.74 -2.46 0.34
C ILE A 54 1.91 -2.76 -1.14
N TYR A 55 2.18 -4.01 -1.49
CA TYR A 55 2.31 -4.43 -2.88
C TYR A 55 1.04 -5.13 -3.34
N ASP A 56 0.53 -4.74 -4.49
CA ASP A 56 -0.43 -5.59 -5.19
C ASP A 56 0.33 -6.73 -5.88
N THR A 57 0.25 -7.92 -5.29
CA THR A 57 0.90 -9.13 -5.80
C THR A 57 -0.06 -10.01 -6.63
N GLU A 58 -1.36 -9.72 -6.63
CA GLU A 58 -2.35 -10.47 -7.42
C GLU A 58 -2.28 -10.14 -8.91
N HIS A 59 -1.48 -9.15 -9.31
CA HIS A 59 -1.27 -8.75 -10.70
C HIS A 59 -0.44 -9.74 -11.52
N THR A 60 -0.42 -10.99 -11.11
CA THR A 60 -0.08 -12.05 -12.03
C THR A 60 -1.19 -12.24 -13.06
N TYR A 61 -1.34 -11.26 -13.97
CA TYR A 61 -1.92 -11.46 -15.30
C TYR A 61 -3.41 -11.85 -15.43
N THR A 62 -4.18 -12.00 -14.37
CA THR A 62 -5.55 -12.53 -14.45
C THR A 62 -6.61 -11.68 -13.75
N ASN A 63 -6.24 -10.78 -12.86
CA ASN A 63 -7.20 -10.02 -12.05
C ASN A 63 -7.32 -8.55 -12.51
N PRO A 64 -8.48 -7.92 -12.30
CA PRO A 64 -8.62 -6.48 -12.52
C PRO A 64 -7.73 -5.71 -11.54
N LEU A 65 -7.34 -4.49 -11.94
CA LEU A 65 -6.58 -3.58 -11.09
C LEU A 65 -7.28 -3.33 -9.75
N GLU A 66 -6.51 -3.12 -8.70
CA GLU A 66 -7.02 -2.94 -7.35
C GLU A 66 -7.82 -1.64 -7.23
N THR A 67 -9.07 -1.72 -6.80
CA THR A 67 -9.88 -0.55 -6.48
C THR A 67 -9.76 -0.19 -5.00
N VAL A 68 -10.06 1.06 -4.65
CA VAL A 68 -10.11 1.51 -3.25
C VAL A 68 -11.03 0.61 -2.41
N THR A 69 -12.21 0.27 -2.92
CA THR A 69 -13.16 -0.63 -2.22
C THR A 69 -12.55 -2.00 -1.99
N SER A 70 -11.94 -2.59 -3.02
CA SER A 70 -11.32 -3.91 -2.91
C SER A 70 -10.16 -3.89 -1.93
N LEU A 71 -9.25 -2.91 -2.04
CA LEU A 71 -8.12 -2.77 -1.12
C LEU A 71 -8.59 -2.56 0.33
N LYS A 72 -9.57 -1.70 0.57
CA LYS A 72 -10.16 -1.52 1.90
C LYS A 72 -10.73 -2.82 2.46
N SER A 73 -11.39 -3.63 1.64
CA SER A 73 -11.96 -4.91 2.08
C SER A 73 -10.90 -5.93 2.50
N LYS A 74 -9.72 -5.87 1.90
CA LYS A 74 -8.58 -6.75 2.20
C LYS A 74 -7.79 -6.28 3.43
N LEU A 75 -7.72 -4.98 3.68
CA LEU A 75 -6.76 -4.40 4.61
C LEU A 75 -7.36 -3.77 5.86
N THR A 76 -8.68 -3.54 5.93
CA THR A 76 -9.27 -2.77 7.04
C THR A 76 -9.12 -3.51 8.36
N PRO A 77 -8.33 -2.98 9.32
CA PRO A 77 -8.22 -3.56 10.64
C PRO A 77 -9.52 -3.34 11.42
N PRO A 78 -9.80 -4.17 12.43
CA PRO A 78 -10.93 -3.94 13.33
C PRO A 78 -10.87 -2.55 13.96
N ASN A 79 -11.99 -1.81 13.94
CA ASN A 79 -12.13 -0.48 14.53
C ASN A 79 -11.28 0.62 13.90
N ALA A 80 -10.85 0.45 12.66
CA ALA A 80 -10.14 1.45 11.90
C ALA A 80 -10.89 1.83 10.62
N THR A 81 -10.55 2.99 10.06
CA THR A 81 -10.97 3.43 8.74
C THR A 81 -9.72 3.59 7.87
N LEU A 82 -9.79 3.12 6.63
CA LEU A 82 -8.72 3.36 5.67
C LEU A 82 -9.09 4.55 4.76
N HIS A 83 -8.15 5.46 4.63
CA HIS A 83 -8.19 6.55 3.68
C HIS A 83 -7.07 6.38 2.67
N ILE A 84 -7.36 6.59 1.40
CA ILE A 84 -6.39 6.43 0.31
C ILE A 84 -6.28 7.76 -0.42
N TYR A 85 -5.05 8.22 -0.57
CA TYR A 85 -4.72 9.50 -1.17
C TYR A 85 -3.85 9.30 -2.40
N ASP A 86 -4.12 10.06 -3.45
CA ASP A 86 -3.29 10.08 -4.65
C ASP A 86 -1.92 10.75 -4.40
N THR A 87 -1.09 10.82 -5.42
CA THR A 87 0.23 11.46 -5.36
C THR A 87 0.20 12.96 -5.09
N ASN A 88 -0.96 13.61 -5.23
CA ASN A 88 -1.18 15.03 -4.91
C ASN A 88 -1.72 15.22 -3.49
N GLY A 89 -1.98 14.14 -2.75
CA GLY A 89 -2.56 14.17 -1.41
C GLY A 89 -4.07 14.37 -1.40
N SER A 90 -4.75 14.17 -2.52
CA SER A 90 -6.21 14.19 -2.60
C SER A 90 -6.78 12.82 -2.28
N GLU A 91 -7.80 12.76 -1.42
CA GLU A 91 -8.47 11.49 -1.13
C GLU A 91 -9.23 11.00 -2.37
N VAL A 92 -8.99 9.73 -2.72
CA VAL A 92 -9.59 9.11 -3.90
C VAL A 92 -10.89 8.40 -3.56
N SER A 93 -11.80 8.34 -4.55
CA SER A 93 -13.12 7.73 -4.35
C SER A 93 -13.04 6.20 -4.27
N ASP A 94 -14.04 5.58 -3.65
CA ASP A 94 -14.08 4.13 -3.44
C ASP A 94 -14.09 3.31 -4.75
N SER A 95 -14.56 3.88 -5.85
CA SER A 95 -14.55 3.25 -7.18
C SER A 95 -13.27 3.48 -7.98
N SER A 96 -12.36 4.32 -7.50
CA SER A 96 -11.10 4.60 -8.18
C SER A 96 -10.16 3.40 -8.11
N ILE A 97 -9.31 3.25 -9.13
CA ILE A 97 -8.16 2.36 -9.08
C ILE A 97 -7.11 2.96 -8.14
N VAL A 98 -6.40 2.12 -7.43
CA VAL A 98 -5.30 2.54 -6.56
C VAL A 98 -4.00 2.49 -7.35
N GLY A 99 -3.37 3.63 -7.56
CA GLY A 99 -2.13 3.74 -8.33
C GLY A 99 -0.88 3.60 -7.48
N THR A 100 0.24 3.36 -8.15
CA THR A 100 1.57 3.37 -7.54
C THR A 100 1.84 4.71 -6.85
N LYS A 101 2.50 4.67 -5.70
CA LYS A 101 2.78 5.83 -4.82
C LYS A 101 1.54 6.46 -4.18
N PHE A 102 0.36 5.87 -4.29
CA PHE A 102 -0.76 6.29 -3.47
C PHE A 102 -0.49 5.97 -2.00
N THR A 103 -0.98 6.81 -1.11
CA THR A 103 -0.81 6.62 0.33
C THR A 103 -2.05 5.98 0.93
N VAL A 104 -1.86 4.85 1.58
CA VAL A 104 -2.91 4.17 2.36
C VAL A 104 -2.72 4.51 3.82
N SER A 105 -3.66 5.24 4.39
CA SER A 105 -3.63 5.71 5.78
C SER A 105 -4.66 4.97 6.62
N CYS A 106 -4.21 4.42 7.73
CA CYS A 106 -5.06 3.79 8.74
C CYS A 106 -5.41 4.82 9.82
N VAL A 107 -6.69 5.04 10.04
CA VAL A 107 -7.22 6.03 10.99
C VAL A 107 -8.02 5.33 12.08
N VAL A 108 -7.66 5.58 13.33
CA VAL A 108 -8.36 5.08 14.52
C VAL A 108 -8.77 6.28 15.37
N ASN A 109 -10.05 6.38 15.72
CA ASN A 109 -10.61 7.48 16.50
C ASN A 109 -10.26 8.88 15.94
N GLY A 110 -10.22 9.01 14.62
CA GLY A 110 -9.94 10.28 13.94
C GLY A 110 -8.46 10.68 13.87
N ALA A 111 -7.54 9.82 14.29
CA ALA A 111 -6.11 10.05 14.18
C ALA A 111 -5.47 9.01 13.25
N THR A 112 -4.60 9.46 12.35
CA THR A 112 -3.79 8.56 11.53
C THR A 112 -2.77 7.85 12.42
N VAL A 113 -2.84 6.53 12.46
CA VAL A 113 -1.95 5.69 13.27
C VAL A 113 -0.84 5.07 12.44
N GLU A 114 -1.08 4.89 11.16
CA GLU A 114 -0.11 4.35 10.21
C GLU A 114 -0.41 4.83 8.79
N SER A 115 0.62 4.96 7.98
CA SER A 115 0.49 5.18 6.54
C SER A 115 1.53 4.37 5.80
N LYS A 116 1.13 3.80 4.66
CA LYS A 116 2.00 3.02 3.77
C LYS A 116 1.83 3.48 2.33
N THR A 117 2.89 3.34 1.55
CA THR A 117 2.84 3.54 0.10
C THR A 117 2.28 2.28 -0.57
N PHE A 118 1.39 2.46 -1.52
CA PHE A 118 0.89 1.37 -2.35
C PHE A 118 1.73 1.26 -3.64
N ILE A 119 2.08 0.06 -4.02
CA ILE A 119 2.80 -0.25 -5.27
C ILE A 119 1.93 -1.18 -6.11
N GLN A 120 1.52 -0.69 -7.27
CA GLN A 120 0.86 -1.49 -8.29
C GLN A 120 1.86 -1.85 -9.38
N LYS A 121 2.13 -3.14 -9.53
CA LYS A 121 3.03 -3.61 -10.57
C LYS A 121 2.53 -3.20 -11.95
N GLY A 122 3.40 -2.56 -12.71
CA GLY A 122 3.11 -2.10 -14.06
C GLY A 122 2.54 -0.69 -14.18
N ASP A 123 2.04 -0.07 -13.11
CA ASP A 123 1.67 1.35 -13.09
C ASP A 123 2.90 2.19 -12.76
N LEU A 124 3.54 2.75 -13.78
CA LEU A 124 4.83 3.41 -13.66
C LEU A 124 4.74 4.94 -13.66
N ASN A 125 3.61 5.48 -14.11
CA ASN A 125 3.33 6.91 -14.09
C ASN A 125 2.45 7.33 -12.90
N SER A 126 2.00 6.36 -12.08
CA SER A 126 1.18 6.55 -10.89
C SER A 126 -0.22 7.12 -11.18
N ASP A 127 -0.80 6.82 -12.34
CA ASP A 127 -2.14 7.27 -12.71
C ASP A 127 -3.24 6.25 -12.38
N GLY A 128 -2.86 5.07 -11.88
CA GLY A 128 -3.77 3.98 -11.53
C GLY A 128 -4.18 3.12 -12.72
N SER A 129 -3.59 3.33 -13.88
CA SER A 129 -3.78 2.48 -15.06
C SER A 129 -2.50 1.66 -15.32
N VAL A 130 -2.63 0.59 -16.07
CA VAL A 130 -1.49 -0.13 -16.65
C VAL A 130 -1.70 -0.17 -18.15
N ASP A 131 -0.99 0.68 -18.88
CA ASP A 131 -1.21 0.89 -20.30
C ASP A 131 0.08 1.04 -21.13
N SER A 132 -0.06 1.49 -22.37
CA SER A 132 1.10 1.66 -23.28
C SER A 132 2.07 2.74 -22.82
N THR A 133 1.63 3.69 -21.99
CA THR A 133 2.49 4.74 -21.42
C THR A 133 3.50 4.12 -20.47
N ASP A 134 3.07 3.18 -19.63
CA ASP A 134 3.94 2.45 -18.71
C ASP A 134 4.94 1.58 -19.45
N SER A 135 4.45 0.87 -20.48
CA SER A 135 5.35 0.10 -21.36
C SER A 135 6.44 0.96 -21.99
N GLN A 136 6.15 2.22 -22.33
CA GLN A 136 7.15 3.16 -22.87
C GLN A 136 8.17 3.58 -21.83
N ILE A 137 7.77 3.75 -20.57
CA ILE A 137 8.69 4.09 -19.46
C ILE A 137 9.78 3.03 -19.29
N ILE A 138 9.44 1.72 -19.40
CA ILE A 138 10.43 0.65 -19.36
C ILE A 138 11.43 0.76 -20.53
N ILE A 139 10.94 1.06 -21.74
CA ILE A 139 11.80 1.25 -22.92
C ILE A 139 12.78 2.40 -22.66
N ASP A 140 12.29 3.54 -22.21
CA ASP A 140 13.08 4.74 -22.02
C ASP A 140 14.13 4.54 -20.92
N HIS A 141 13.77 3.87 -19.85
CA HIS A 141 14.70 3.47 -18.79
C HIS A 141 15.79 2.53 -19.31
N SER A 142 15.40 1.46 -20.00
CA SER A 142 16.31 0.43 -20.52
C SER A 142 17.28 0.98 -21.59
N ASN A 143 16.84 1.94 -22.39
CA ASN A 143 17.65 2.59 -23.39
C ASN A 143 18.52 3.75 -22.84
N GLY A 144 18.36 4.09 -21.55
CA GLY A 144 19.04 5.21 -20.93
C GLY A 144 18.52 6.58 -21.37
N THR A 145 17.37 6.64 -22.04
CA THR A 145 16.74 7.90 -22.49
C THR A 145 16.13 8.66 -21.32
N ALA A 146 15.52 7.93 -20.35
CA ALA A 146 15.00 8.47 -19.12
C ALA A 146 15.27 7.49 -17.97
N ILE A 147 16.35 7.70 -17.23
CA ILE A 147 16.72 6.81 -16.12
C ILE A 147 15.84 7.07 -14.92
N ILE A 148 15.08 6.06 -14.50
CA ILE A 148 14.31 6.06 -13.27
C ILE A 148 15.23 5.71 -12.09
N THR A 149 15.15 6.48 -11.02
CA THR A 149 15.89 6.28 -9.76
C THR A 149 14.98 6.20 -8.54
N ASP A 150 13.69 6.43 -8.74
CA ASP A 150 12.68 6.32 -7.69
C ASP A 150 12.46 4.84 -7.37
N THR A 151 12.72 4.46 -6.11
CA THR A 151 12.67 3.06 -5.66
C THR A 151 11.28 2.45 -5.79
N ASP A 152 10.23 3.25 -5.55
CA ASP A 152 8.85 2.76 -5.65
C ASP A 152 8.49 2.45 -7.10
N ILE A 153 8.90 3.32 -8.02
CA ILE A 153 8.70 3.08 -9.46
C ILE A 153 9.57 1.90 -9.94
N LEU A 154 10.83 1.78 -9.50
CA LEU A 154 11.65 0.60 -9.81
C LEU A 154 11.01 -0.70 -9.33
N ASN A 155 10.43 -0.69 -8.13
CA ASN A 155 9.66 -1.83 -7.63
C ASN A 155 8.41 -2.12 -8.48
N ALA A 156 7.73 -1.09 -8.98
CA ALA A 156 6.60 -1.26 -9.89
C ALA A 156 7.02 -1.76 -11.29
N MET A 157 8.24 -1.43 -11.72
CA MET A 157 8.80 -1.84 -13.03
C MET A 157 9.15 -3.33 -13.10
N ASP A 158 9.59 -3.93 -11.99
CA ASP A 158 9.80 -5.37 -11.89
C ASP A 158 8.46 -6.09 -11.79
N VAL A 159 7.79 -6.23 -12.93
CA VAL A 159 6.40 -6.72 -12.99
C VAL A 159 6.33 -8.22 -12.74
N ASN A 160 7.37 -8.96 -13.10
CA ASN A 160 7.42 -10.41 -12.98
C ASN A 160 8.12 -10.90 -11.69
N ASP A 161 8.57 -9.97 -10.82
CA ASP A 161 9.28 -10.25 -9.56
C ASP A 161 10.55 -11.11 -9.73
N ASP A 162 11.29 -10.94 -10.87
CA ASP A 162 12.56 -11.65 -11.09
C ASP A 162 13.81 -10.83 -10.68
N GLU A 163 13.61 -9.67 -10.05
CA GLU A 163 14.63 -8.72 -9.59
C GLU A 163 15.45 -8.07 -10.73
N GLU A 164 15.02 -8.23 -11.99
CA GLU A 164 15.63 -7.65 -13.17
C GLU A 164 14.62 -6.79 -13.92
N ILE A 165 14.94 -5.52 -14.21
CA ILE A 165 14.10 -4.66 -15.06
C ILE A 165 14.55 -4.80 -16.50
N ASN A 166 13.74 -5.46 -17.33
CA ASN A 166 14.10 -5.77 -18.72
C ASN A 166 12.85 -5.98 -19.61
N TYR A 167 13.07 -6.54 -20.82
CA TYR A 167 12.01 -6.76 -21.81
C TYR A 167 10.92 -7.74 -21.35
N LYS A 168 11.17 -8.58 -20.32
CA LYS A 168 10.14 -9.51 -19.80
C LYS A 168 9.07 -8.71 -19.06
N ASP A 169 9.47 -7.69 -18.26
CA ASP A 169 8.54 -6.82 -17.55
C ASP A 169 7.67 -6.05 -18.51
N ARG A 170 8.30 -5.48 -19.56
CA ARG A 170 7.54 -4.86 -20.64
C ARG A 170 6.58 -5.84 -21.32
N GLY A 171 7.03 -7.07 -21.57
CA GLY A 171 6.20 -8.14 -22.11
C GLY A 171 4.99 -8.45 -21.21
N ALA A 172 5.21 -8.37 -19.91
CA ALA A 172 4.16 -8.54 -18.91
C ALA A 172 3.08 -7.46 -19.00
N ILE A 173 3.47 -6.19 -19.08
CA ILE A 173 2.55 -5.05 -19.29
C ILE A 173 1.77 -5.23 -20.60
N ILE A 174 2.43 -5.55 -21.71
CA ILE A 174 1.77 -5.76 -23.01
C ILE A 174 0.74 -6.90 -22.95
N ASN A 175 1.10 -8.00 -22.30
CA ASN A 175 0.17 -9.12 -22.13
C ASN A 175 -1.04 -8.74 -21.28
N PHE A 176 -0.88 -7.87 -20.29
CA PHE A 176 -1.96 -7.33 -19.49
C PHE A 176 -2.89 -6.46 -20.34
N ILE A 177 -2.35 -5.52 -21.12
CA ILE A 177 -3.12 -4.64 -22.01
C ILE A 177 -3.95 -5.46 -23.01
N ASN A 178 -3.33 -6.41 -23.68
CA ASN A 178 -4.00 -7.24 -24.70
C ASN A 178 -5.17 -8.07 -24.14
N ARG A 179 -5.17 -8.36 -22.84
CA ARG A 179 -6.27 -9.06 -22.18
C ARG A 179 -7.42 -8.15 -21.79
N LEU A 180 -7.15 -6.88 -21.52
CA LEU A 180 -8.22 -5.91 -21.25
C LEU A 180 -9.02 -5.59 -22.52
N GLU A 181 -8.42 -5.77 -23.70
CA GLU A 181 -9.04 -5.50 -25.00
C GLU A 181 -9.76 -6.72 -25.60
N SER A 182 -9.66 -7.90 -25.00
CA SER A 182 -10.26 -9.17 -25.48
C SER A 182 -11.55 -9.52 -24.74
#